data_1e42dac58d2a67946d563977e7fb3494
#
_entry.id   1e42dac58d2a67946d563977e7fb3494
#
_cell.length_a   1.000
_cell.length_b   1.000
_cell.length_c   1.000
_cell.angle_alpha   90.00
_cell.angle_beta   90.00
_cell.angle_gamma   90.00
#
_symmetry.space_group_name_H-M   'P 1'
#
loop_
_entity.id
_entity.type
_entity.pdbx_description
1 polymer ?
#
loop_
_entity_poly.entity_id
_entity_poly.type
_entity_poly.pdbx_seq_one_letter_code
_entity_poly.pdbx_strand_id
1 'polypeptide(L)'
;DELIWDNPYVILESNGLKIGVIGLHGKFAFYDTTNFKMVDGLEARDEEYYLRKYIEELEPITDLIVLSVHEGVPGRQSTKGLSDVERTLSKDIDLAKNVPGVDIMITGHAHKGTPDALLSNETIIVSTNAYSIELGKLVVSYDTEKNKIVDYSNELITIFDDEIEDDPEMSKVIDYWESQVQKIALKEVSFTTDKMVRAYGEESNMGNLFADAAEEYDEKIDFAVINSGALRQDLDPGVLTKGDLISAFPFPNTLVMTKITGAQIEGLFNHAAGMTNGVLQVSKSFKYVIDSNGEIKELRLNGKPINRKKTYWVASTNFVTLGGDGYWEFTESIEYEDTNIFIVAGVEEYLKDKSKDN
;
A
#
# COMPACT_ATOMS: atom_id res chain seq x y z
N ASP A 1 6.69 17.09 -22.61
CA ASP A 1 5.83 16.22 -21.79
C ASP A 1 5.73 14.88 -22.51
N GLU A 2 6.48 13.90 -22.02
CA GLU A 2 6.45 12.53 -22.55
C GLU A 2 5.58 11.68 -21.62
N LEU A 3 4.76 10.80 -22.20
CA LEU A 3 4.05 9.77 -21.47
C LEU A 3 5.05 8.65 -21.13
N ILE A 4 4.84 7.95 -20.01
CA ILE A 4 5.62 6.75 -19.68
C ILE A 4 5.39 5.64 -20.73
N TRP A 5 4.20 5.62 -21.34
CA TRP A 5 3.79 4.70 -22.38
C TRP A 5 3.47 5.46 -23.65
N ASP A 6 3.88 4.93 -24.80
CA ASP A 6 3.64 5.57 -26.10
C ASP A 6 2.15 5.65 -26.46
N ASN A 7 1.33 4.73 -25.93
CA ASN A 7 -0.10 4.66 -26.24
C ASN A 7 -0.94 4.61 -24.94
N PRO A 8 -1.80 5.61 -24.71
CA PRO A 8 -2.68 5.67 -23.54
C PRO A 8 -3.87 4.69 -23.63
N TYR A 9 -4.15 4.15 -24.80
CA TYR A 9 -5.20 3.18 -25.05
C TYR A 9 -4.84 2.20 -26.16
N VAL A 10 -5.56 1.11 -26.23
CA VAL A 10 -5.51 0.12 -27.32
C VAL A 10 -6.92 -0.14 -27.83
N ILE A 11 -7.04 -0.56 -29.10
CA ILE A 11 -8.31 -1.01 -29.66
C ILE A 11 -8.22 -2.51 -29.90
N LEU A 12 -9.13 -3.24 -29.29
CA LEU A 12 -9.27 -4.68 -29.44
C LEU A 12 -10.50 -5.00 -30.29
N GLU A 13 -10.44 -6.11 -31.04
CA GLU A 13 -11.60 -6.61 -31.77
C GLU A 13 -12.03 -7.96 -31.16
N SER A 14 -13.29 -8.06 -30.77
CA SER A 14 -13.87 -9.29 -30.24
C SER A 14 -15.34 -9.40 -30.66
N ASN A 15 -15.72 -10.58 -31.18
CA ASN A 15 -17.09 -10.87 -31.63
C ASN A 15 -17.67 -9.83 -32.61
N GLY A 16 -16.80 -9.21 -33.43
CA GLY A 16 -17.19 -8.18 -34.41
C GLY A 16 -17.36 -6.79 -33.82
N LEU A 17 -17.08 -6.60 -32.52
CA LEU A 17 -17.06 -5.31 -31.84
C LEU A 17 -15.63 -4.78 -31.72
N LYS A 18 -15.48 -3.46 -31.84
CA LYS A 18 -14.26 -2.73 -31.51
C LYS A 18 -14.35 -2.17 -30.10
N ILE A 19 -13.40 -2.56 -29.26
CA ILE A 19 -13.37 -2.22 -27.85
C ILE A 19 -12.15 -1.33 -27.60
N GLY A 20 -12.37 -0.07 -27.26
CA GLY A 20 -11.32 0.86 -26.81
C GLY A 20 -11.01 0.57 -25.34
N VAL A 21 -9.74 0.26 -25.02
CA VAL A 21 -9.31 0.04 -23.65
C VAL A 21 -8.33 1.14 -23.26
N ILE A 22 -8.74 1.99 -22.32
CA ILE A 22 -7.92 3.09 -21.78
C ILE A 22 -7.24 2.56 -20.51
N GLY A 23 -5.91 2.77 -20.40
CA GLY A 23 -5.16 2.53 -19.17
C GLY A 23 -4.92 3.83 -18.41
N LEU A 24 -5.23 3.85 -17.10
CA LEU A 24 -5.09 5.04 -16.29
C LEU A 24 -4.60 4.67 -14.86
N HIS A 25 -3.67 5.45 -14.34
CA HIS A 25 -3.32 5.44 -12.93
C HIS A 25 -3.98 6.67 -12.29
N GLY A 26 -4.83 6.44 -11.29
CA GLY A 26 -5.50 7.50 -10.57
C GLY A 26 -4.52 8.38 -9.81
N LYS A 27 -4.81 9.66 -9.76
CA LYS A 27 -3.96 10.65 -9.10
C LYS A 27 -3.87 10.43 -7.61
N PHE A 28 -4.99 10.05 -6.99
CA PHE A 28 -5.03 9.73 -5.56
C PHE A 28 -4.14 8.52 -5.25
N ALA A 29 -4.34 7.40 -5.96
CA ALA A 29 -3.56 6.18 -5.74
C ALA A 29 -2.06 6.41 -5.99
N PHE A 30 -1.70 7.23 -6.98
CA PHE A 30 -0.31 7.60 -7.27
C PHE A 30 0.34 8.28 -6.06
N TYR A 31 -0.29 9.32 -5.51
CA TYR A 31 0.30 10.08 -4.40
C TYR A 31 0.12 9.40 -3.03
N ASP A 32 -0.84 8.49 -2.88
CA ASP A 32 -1.04 7.71 -1.65
C ASP A 32 0.05 6.64 -1.44
N THR A 33 0.61 6.10 -2.51
CA THR A 33 1.47 4.91 -2.40
C THR A 33 2.88 5.06 -2.93
N THR A 34 3.21 6.13 -3.65
CA THR A 34 4.55 6.29 -4.23
C THR A 34 5.50 7.08 -3.36
N ASN A 35 6.76 6.64 -3.34
CA ASN A 35 7.84 7.41 -2.76
C ASN A 35 8.34 8.46 -3.76
N PHE A 36 8.25 9.74 -3.40
CA PHE A 36 8.57 10.88 -4.27
C PHE A 36 9.97 10.83 -4.89
N LYS A 37 10.98 10.34 -4.16
CA LYS A 37 12.33 10.21 -4.72
C LYS A 37 12.44 9.14 -5.80
N MET A 38 11.60 8.10 -5.70
CA MET A 38 11.60 7.01 -6.70
C MET A 38 10.84 7.39 -7.97
N VAL A 39 10.02 8.43 -7.89
CA VAL A 39 9.20 8.95 -9.00
C VAL A 39 9.57 10.39 -9.34
N ASP A 40 10.79 10.83 -8.98
CA ASP A 40 11.27 12.17 -9.32
C ASP A 40 11.22 12.40 -10.83
N GLY A 41 10.62 13.52 -11.23
CA GLY A 41 10.36 13.84 -12.62
C GLY A 41 9.06 13.24 -13.20
N LEU A 42 8.32 12.41 -12.43
CA LEU A 42 6.99 11.95 -12.80
C LEU A 42 5.91 12.80 -12.12
N GLU A 43 4.84 13.04 -12.79
CA GLU A 43 3.68 13.78 -12.30
C GLU A 43 2.39 13.08 -12.71
N ALA A 44 1.53 12.75 -11.75
CA ALA A 44 0.18 12.31 -12.07
C ALA A 44 -0.64 13.51 -12.54
N ARG A 45 -1.08 13.45 -13.78
CA ARG A 45 -1.89 14.51 -14.42
C ARG A 45 -3.35 14.41 -13.97
N ASP A 46 -4.15 15.38 -14.41
CA ASP A 46 -5.59 15.40 -14.17
C ASP A 46 -6.27 14.24 -14.92
N GLU A 47 -6.71 13.23 -14.16
CA GLU A 47 -7.32 12.02 -14.71
C GLU A 47 -8.64 12.30 -15.47
N GLU A 48 -9.47 13.21 -14.98
CA GLU A 48 -10.73 13.54 -15.64
C GLU A 48 -10.50 14.20 -17.01
N TYR A 49 -9.53 15.11 -17.08
CA TYR A 49 -9.19 15.78 -18.32
C TYR A 49 -8.71 14.79 -19.40
N TYR A 50 -7.76 13.91 -19.04
CA TYR A 50 -7.21 12.96 -19.99
C TYR A 50 -8.19 11.85 -20.35
N LEU A 51 -9.01 11.40 -19.39
CA LEU A 51 -10.05 10.42 -19.66
C LEU A 51 -11.07 10.98 -20.67
N ARG A 52 -11.56 12.21 -20.49
CA ARG A 52 -12.45 12.87 -21.47
C ARG A 52 -11.82 12.94 -22.84
N LYS A 53 -10.56 13.35 -22.91
CA LYS A 53 -9.80 13.45 -24.17
C LYS A 53 -9.78 12.11 -24.91
N TYR A 54 -9.45 11.02 -24.23
CA TYR A 54 -9.36 9.72 -24.87
C TYR A 54 -10.71 9.10 -25.21
N ILE A 55 -11.75 9.41 -24.45
CA ILE A 55 -13.13 9.06 -24.81
C ILE A 55 -13.51 9.77 -26.12
N GLU A 56 -13.27 11.08 -26.25
CA GLU A 56 -13.55 11.82 -27.49
C GLU A 56 -12.81 11.26 -28.72
N GLU A 57 -11.60 10.73 -28.55
CA GLU A 57 -10.83 10.09 -29.61
C GLU A 57 -11.38 8.70 -29.98
N LEU A 58 -11.87 7.92 -29.00
CA LEU A 58 -12.31 6.53 -29.17
C LEU A 58 -13.78 6.38 -29.57
N GLU A 59 -14.68 7.22 -29.07
CA GLU A 59 -16.13 7.14 -29.29
C GLU A 59 -16.50 7.02 -30.80
N PRO A 60 -15.87 7.75 -31.73
CA PRO A 60 -16.23 7.65 -33.15
C PRO A 60 -15.70 6.39 -33.85
N ILE A 61 -14.81 5.61 -33.24
CA ILE A 61 -14.09 4.49 -33.86
C ILE A 61 -14.21 3.15 -33.10
N THR A 62 -14.91 3.14 -31.98
CA THR A 62 -15.14 1.95 -31.13
C THR A 62 -16.62 1.78 -30.80
N ASP A 63 -17.01 0.55 -30.48
CA ASP A 63 -18.37 0.20 -30.06
C ASP A 63 -18.52 0.25 -28.54
N LEU A 64 -17.43 -0.02 -27.80
CA LEU A 64 -17.36 0.00 -26.33
C LEU A 64 -16.08 0.68 -25.87
N ILE A 65 -16.16 1.37 -24.74
CA ILE A 65 -15.01 1.96 -24.05
C ILE A 65 -14.86 1.32 -22.67
N VAL A 66 -13.73 0.69 -22.45
CA VAL A 66 -13.32 0.09 -21.18
C VAL A 66 -12.22 0.92 -20.55
N LEU A 67 -12.38 1.32 -19.30
CA LEU A 67 -11.35 1.94 -18.51
C LEU A 67 -10.73 0.89 -17.57
N SER A 68 -9.43 0.67 -17.68
CA SER A 68 -8.64 -0.06 -16.69
C SER A 68 -7.91 0.96 -15.82
N VAL A 69 -8.28 1.07 -14.54
CA VAL A 69 -7.77 2.11 -13.65
C VAL A 69 -7.27 1.52 -12.33
N HIS A 70 -6.19 2.10 -11.79
CA HIS A 70 -5.73 1.82 -10.44
C HIS A 70 -6.04 3.04 -9.57
N GLU A 71 -7.20 3.02 -8.90
CA GLU A 71 -7.73 4.10 -8.07
C GLU A 71 -8.51 3.50 -6.88
N GLY A 72 -9.20 4.31 -6.11
CA GLY A 72 -9.95 3.87 -4.94
C GLY A 72 -9.23 4.18 -3.64
N VAL A 73 -9.87 3.85 -2.52
CA VAL A 73 -9.29 4.07 -1.18
C VAL A 73 -9.02 2.73 -0.52
N PRO A 74 -7.73 2.36 -0.32
CA PRO A 74 -7.37 1.11 0.33
C PRO A 74 -7.77 1.15 1.81
N GLY A 75 -8.34 0.06 2.30
CA GLY A 75 -8.61 -0.10 3.73
C GLY A 75 -7.33 -0.37 4.48
N ARG A 76 -7.29 0.15 5.69
CA ARG A 76 -6.23 -0.14 6.65
C ARG A 76 -6.86 -0.81 7.85
N GLN A 77 -6.60 -2.09 8.01
CA GLN A 77 -7.24 -2.91 9.03
C GLN A 77 -6.21 -3.81 9.71
N SER A 78 -6.20 -3.77 11.04
CA SER A 78 -5.38 -4.67 11.85
C SER A 78 -5.96 -6.09 11.86
N THR A 79 -5.13 -7.06 12.19
CA THR A 79 -5.57 -8.45 12.44
C THR A 79 -6.48 -8.58 13.66
N LYS A 80 -6.46 -7.60 14.56
CA LYS A 80 -7.40 -7.51 15.69
C LYS A 80 -8.81 -7.04 15.28
N GLY A 81 -9.05 -6.80 13.99
CA GLY A 81 -10.34 -6.37 13.47
C GLY A 81 -10.62 -4.87 13.63
N LEU A 82 -9.64 -4.08 14.08
CA LEU A 82 -9.75 -2.63 14.13
C LEU A 82 -9.55 -2.06 12.74
N SER A 83 -10.51 -1.28 12.27
CA SER A 83 -10.42 -0.56 10.99
C SER A 83 -10.17 0.91 11.27
N ASP A 84 -9.10 1.42 10.71
CA ASP A 84 -8.71 2.83 10.77
C ASP A 84 -9.14 3.58 9.50
N VAL A 85 -9.13 2.90 8.35
CA VAL A 85 -9.65 3.43 7.08
C VAL A 85 -10.50 2.36 6.41
N GLU A 86 -11.74 2.72 6.08
CA GLU A 86 -12.65 1.82 5.37
C GLU A 86 -12.27 1.73 3.89
N ARG A 87 -12.22 0.51 3.35
CA ARG A 87 -12.06 0.27 1.91
C ARG A 87 -13.26 0.80 1.16
N THR A 88 -13.01 1.65 0.17
CA THR A 88 -14.09 2.23 -0.61
C THR A 88 -13.68 2.47 -2.08
N LEU A 89 -14.64 2.32 -2.97
CA LEU A 89 -14.54 2.66 -4.38
C LEU A 89 -15.09 4.07 -4.67
N SER A 90 -15.13 4.96 -3.66
CA SER A 90 -15.71 6.30 -3.82
C SER A 90 -15.01 7.12 -4.90
N LYS A 91 -13.69 6.99 -5.02
CA LYS A 91 -12.92 7.68 -6.07
C LYS A 91 -13.30 7.21 -7.47
N ASP A 92 -13.47 5.89 -7.62
CA ASP A 92 -13.89 5.28 -8.89
C ASP A 92 -15.31 5.70 -9.27
N ILE A 93 -16.22 5.71 -8.31
CA ILE A 93 -17.61 6.15 -8.48
C ILE A 93 -17.65 7.63 -8.88
N ASP A 94 -16.85 8.47 -8.22
CA ASP A 94 -16.78 9.89 -8.53
C ASP A 94 -16.19 10.12 -9.92
N LEU A 95 -15.14 9.39 -10.31
CA LEU A 95 -14.56 9.49 -11.65
C LEU A 95 -15.57 9.11 -12.73
N ALA A 96 -16.28 7.97 -12.58
CA ALA A 96 -17.33 7.56 -13.51
C ALA A 96 -18.49 8.56 -13.56
N LYS A 97 -18.84 9.16 -12.43
CA LYS A 97 -19.89 10.19 -12.32
C LYS A 97 -19.49 11.48 -13.05
N ASN A 98 -18.25 11.90 -12.88
CA ASN A 98 -17.76 13.17 -13.42
C ASN A 98 -17.43 13.05 -14.91
N VAL A 99 -17.04 11.87 -15.39
CA VAL A 99 -16.61 11.62 -16.77
C VAL A 99 -17.50 10.55 -17.42
N PRO A 100 -18.63 10.94 -18.02
CA PRO A 100 -19.48 10.01 -18.77
C PRO A 100 -18.78 9.54 -20.07
N GLY A 101 -19.23 8.39 -20.60
CA GLY A 101 -18.73 7.82 -21.87
C GLY A 101 -17.85 6.58 -21.69
N VAL A 102 -17.60 6.13 -20.45
CA VAL A 102 -17.02 4.83 -20.15
C VAL A 102 -18.15 3.83 -19.97
N ASP A 103 -18.13 2.71 -20.70
CA ASP A 103 -19.13 1.64 -20.55
C ASP A 103 -18.80 0.72 -19.38
N ILE A 104 -17.51 0.34 -19.27
CA ILE A 104 -17.02 -0.57 -18.22
C ILE A 104 -15.77 0.00 -17.58
N MET A 105 -15.75 0.06 -16.26
CA MET A 105 -14.58 0.41 -15.45
C MET A 105 -14.11 -0.80 -14.66
N ILE A 106 -12.88 -1.24 -14.92
CA ILE A 106 -12.18 -2.28 -14.15
C ILE A 106 -11.19 -1.58 -13.24
N THR A 107 -11.38 -1.67 -11.92
CA THR A 107 -10.57 -0.92 -10.96
C THR A 107 -9.83 -1.80 -9.96
N GLY A 108 -8.84 -1.22 -9.29
CA GLY A 108 -8.00 -1.85 -8.27
C GLY A 108 -7.69 -0.91 -7.11
N HIS A 109 -6.54 -1.08 -6.45
CA HIS A 109 -6.04 -0.31 -5.29
C HIS A 109 -6.85 -0.47 -4.00
N ALA A 110 -8.17 -0.32 -4.02
CA ALA A 110 -9.02 -0.42 -2.84
C ALA A 110 -8.98 -1.81 -2.17
N HIS A 111 -8.54 -2.86 -2.87
CA HIS A 111 -8.64 -4.24 -2.40
C HIS A 111 -10.07 -4.63 -2.00
N LYS A 112 -11.05 -4.11 -2.69
CA LYS A 112 -12.48 -4.31 -2.43
C LYS A 112 -13.16 -4.89 -3.66
N GLY A 113 -13.54 -6.18 -3.59
CA GLY A 113 -14.30 -6.83 -4.63
C GLY A 113 -15.73 -6.31 -4.75
N THR A 114 -16.28 -6.43 -5.94
CA THR A 114 -17.66 -6.11 -6.28
C THR A 114 -18.41 -7.40 -6.67
N PRO A 115 -18.94 -8.18 -5.71
CA PRO A 115 -19.77 -9.35 -6.03
C PRO A 115 -20.93 -8.95 -6.96
N ASP A 116 -21.58 -7.85 -6.63
CA ASP A 116 -22.50 -7.13 -7.51
C ASP A 116 -21.76 -5.94 -8.12
N ALA A 117 -21.80 -5.81 -9.44
CA ALA A 117 -21.21 -4.66 -10.12
C ALA A 117 -21.90 -3.36 -9.66
N LEU A 118 -21.10 -2.30 -9.51
CA LEU A 118 -21.63 -0.98 -9.19
C LEU A 118 -22.02 -0.25 -10.48
N LEU A 119 -22.98 0.62 -10.40
CA LEU A 119 -23.38 1.51 -11.48
C LEU A 119 -23.19 2.97 -11.06
N SER A 120 -22.47 3.74 -11.88
CA SER A 120 -22.38 5.18 -11.73
C SER A 120 -22.61 5.83 -13.11
N ASN A 121 -23.64 6.64 -13.23
CA ASN A 121 -24.24 6.97 -14.52
C ASN A 121 -24.61 5.68 -15.29
N GLU A 122 -24.04 5.47 -16.48
CA GLU A 122 -24.20 4.25 -17.27
C GLU A 122 -22.98 3.35 -17.22
N THR A 123 -21.93 3.70 -16.45
CA THR A 123 -20.70 2.94 -16.31
C THR A 123 -20.87 1.77 -15.34
N ILE A 124 -20.57 0.56 -15.79
CA ILE A 124 -20.49 -0.65 -14.98
C ILE A 124 -19.11 -0.71 -14.33
N ILE A 125 -19.05 -0.67 -13.00
CA ILE A 125 -17.78 -0.67 -12.24
C ILE A 125 -17.59 -2.03 -11.58
N VAL A 126 -16.45 -2.68 -11.84
CA VAL A 126 -16.07 -3.98 -11.30
C VAL A 126 -14.67 -3.98 -10.71
N SER A 127 -14.48 -4.76 -9.67
CA SER A 127 -13.18 -4.95 -8.99
C SER A 127 -13.14 -6.33 -8.32
N THR A 128 -11.96 -6.87 -8.10
CA THR A 128 -11.72 -8.07 -7.28
C THR A 128 -11.14 -7.70 -5.92
N ASN A 129 -11.18 -8.64 -4.97
CA ASN A 129 -10.36 -8.53 -3.77
C ASN A 129 -8.87 -8.68 -4.11
N ALA A 130 -8.01 -8.46 -3.13
CA ALA A 130 -6.56 -8.49 -3.32
C ALA A 130 -6.00 -9.92 -3.39
N TYR A 131 -4.71 -10.00 -3.79
CA TYR A 131 -3.86 -11.21 -3.70
C TYR A 131 -4.24 -12.36 -4.62
N SER A 132 -4.91 -12.07 -5.73
CA SER A 132 -5.31 -13.06 -6.76
C SER A 132 -6.14 -14.25 -6.21
N ILE A 133 -6.85 -14.03 -5.11
CA ILE A 133 -7.73 -15.05 -4.52
C ILE A 133 -9.02 -15.26 -5.32
N GLU A 134 -9.32 -14.35 -6.24
CA GLU A 134 -10.54 -14.36 -7.05
C GLU A 134 -10.24 -13.94 -8.50
N LEU A 135 -11.01 -14.50 -9.41
CA LEU A 135 -11.14 -14.06 -10.79
C LEU A 135 -12.47 -13.32 -10.95
N GLY A 136 -12.43 -12.07 -11.39
CA GLY A 136 -13.63 -11.31 -11.77
C GLY A 136 -14.09 -11.71 -13.18
N LYS A 137 -15.35 -12.09 -13.32
CA LYS A 137 -15.96 -12.44 -14.61
C LYS A 137 -17.17 -11.55 -14.84
N LEU A 138 -17.03 -10.59 -15.74
CA LEU A 138 -18.13 -9.77 -16.24
C LEU A 138 -18.52 -10.24 -17.63
N VAL A 139 -19.78 -10.60 -17.82
CA VAL A 139 -20.37 -10.94 -19.12
C VAL A 139 -21.40 -9.87 -19.47
N VAL A 140 -21.28 -9.28 -20.66
CA VAL A 140 -22.19 -8.24 -21.14
C VAL A 140 -22.91 -8.66 -22.40
N SER A 141 -24.18 -8.27 -22.54
CA SER A 141 -24.96 -8.41 -23.76
C SER A 141 -25.02 -7.04 -24.44
N TYR A 142 -24.45 -6.96 -25.64
CA TYR A 142 -24.38 -5.73 -26.42
C TYR A 142 -25.39 -5.73 -27.56
N ASP A 143 -26.22 -4.69 -27.63
CA ASP A 143 -27.20 -4.49 -28.69
C ASP A 143 -26.57 -3.60 -29.78
N THR A 144 -26.24 -4.21 -30.93
CA THR A 144 -25.59 -3.51 -32.05
C THR A 144 -26.49 -2.50 -32.77
N GLU A 145 -27.82 -2.62 -32.64
CA GLU A 145 -28.75 -1.66 -33.22
C GLU A 145 -28.88 -0.41 -32.33
N LYS A 146 -28.81 -0.60 -31.00
CA LYS A 146 -28.88 0.48 -30.04
C LYS A 146 -27.51 1.04 -29.64
N ASN A 147 -26.46 0.35 -30.07
CA ASN A 147 -25.06 0.68 -29.77
C ASN A 147 -24.81 0.83 -28.25
N LYS A 148 -25.25 -0.16 -27.45
CA LYS A 148 -25.09 -0.13 -26.00
C LYS A 148 -25.21 -1.51 -25.34
N ILE A 149 -24.67 -1.61 -24.12
CA ILE A 149 -24.90 -2.74 -23.24
C ILE A 149 -26.37 -2.73 -22.76
N VAL A 150 -27.06 -3.86 -22.93
CA VAL A 150 -28.48 -4.01 -22.55
C VAL A 150 -28.68 -4.94 -21.37
N ASP A 151 -27.71 -5.79 -21.07
CA ASP A 151 -27.72 -6.71 -19.94
C ASP A 151 -26.31 -7.08 -19.54
N TYR A 152 -26.09 -7.45 -18.29
CA TYR A 152 -24.80 -7.96 -17.81
C TYR A 152 -24.96 -8.89 -16.60
N SER A 153 -23.96 -9.75 -16.41
CA SER A 153 -23.79 -10.52 -15.18
C SER A 153 -22.36 -10.39 -14.69
N ASN A 154 -22.18 -10.28 -13.38
CA ASN A 154 -20.88 -10.19 -12.74
C ASN A 154 -20.73 -11.30 -11.71
N GLU A 155 -19.56 -11.92 -11.65
CA GLU A 155 -19.24 -13.01 -10.76
C GLU A 155 -17.81 -12.88 -10.25
N LEU A 156 -17.59 -13.06 -8.96
CA LEU A 156 -16.27 -13.25 -8.35
C LEU A 156 -16.08 -14.74 -8.08
N ILE A 157 -15.19 -15.37 -8.83
CA ILE A 157 -14.89 -16.79 -8.77
C ILE A 157 -13.67 -16.96 -7.86
N THR A 158 -13.85 -17.56 -6.69
CA THR A 158 -12.75 -17.87 -5.78
C THR A 158 -11.85 -18.94 -6.41
N ILE A 159 -10.54 -18.74 -6.32
CA ILE A 159 -9.52 -19.65 -6.86
C ILE A 159 -9.05 -20.54 -5.70
N PHE A 160 -9.26 -21.84 -5.82
CA PHE A 160 -8.74 -22.85 -4.89
C PHE A 160 -7.63 -23.64 -5.59
N ASP A 161 -6.47 -23.74 -4.97
CA ASP A 161 -5.30 -24.41 -5.53
C ASP A 161 -5.47 -25.93 -5.66
N ASP A 162 -6.32 -26.52 -4.81
CA ASP A 162 -6.67 -27.94 -4.86
C ASP A 162 -7.72 -28.30 -5.95
N GLU A 163 -8.35 -27.30 -6.57
CA GLU A 163 -9.37 -27.49 -7.61
C GLU A 163 -8.85 -27.18 -9.04
N ILE A 164 -7.69 -26.52 -9.14
CA ILE A 164 -7.14 -26.04 -10.41
C ILE A 164 -5.73 -26.63 -10.60
N GLU A 165 -5.52 -27.34 -11.71
CA GLU A 165 -4.19 -27.83 -12.05
C GLU A 165 -3.26 -26.66 -12.42
N ASP A 166 -2.04 -26.70 -11.90
CA ASP A 166 -1.02 -25.71 -12.20
C ASP A 166 -0.66 -25.71 -13.69
N ASP A 167 -0.48 -24.53 -14.26
CA ASP A 167 0.10 -24.40 -15.59
C ASP A 167 1.57 -24.88 -15.58
N PRO A 168 1.93 -25.90 -16.36
CA PRO A 168 3.26 -26.51 -16.30
C PRO A 168 4.40 -25.59 -16.76
N GLU A 169 4.11 -24.56 -17.55
CA GLU A 169 5.13 -23.58 -17.97
C GLU A 169 5.33 -22.53 -16.89
N MET A 170 4.23 -22.07 -16.28
CA MET A 170 4.30 -21.14 -15.17
C MET A 170 4.97 -21.79 -13.94
N SER A 171 4.65 -23.06 -13.64
CA SER A 171 5.30 -23.80 -12.56
C SER A 171 6.82 -23.81 -12.70
N LYS A 172 7.35 -24.02 -13.92
CA LYS A 172 8.81 -23.96 -14.16
C LYS A 172 9.41 -22.59 -13.86
N VAL A 173 8.68 -21.52 -14.17
CA VAL A 173 9.13 -20.15 -13.86
C VAL A 173 9.14 -19.91 -12.36
N ILE A 174 8.07 -20.35 -11.67
CA ILE A 174 7.95 -20.26 -10.22
C ILE A 174 9.06 -21.07 -9.54
N ASP A 175 9.22 -22.36 -9.88
CA ASP A 175 10.26 -23.25 -9.34
C ASP A 175 11.67 -22.67 -9.48
N TYR A 176 11.95 -22.08 -10.65
CA TYR A 176 13.23 -21.44 -10.87
C TYR A 176 13.47 -20.30 -9.87
N TRP A 177 12.53 -19.38 -9.75
CA TRP A 177 12.69 -18.24 -8.85
C TRP A 177 12.64 -18.65 -7.38
N GLU A 178 11.75 -19.56 -6.99
CA GLU A 178 11.73 -20.13 -5.65
C GLU A 178 13.08 -20.75 -5.27
N SER A 179 13.68 -21.54 -6.17
CA SER A 179 14.99 -22.11 -5.93
C SER A 179 16.11 -21.08 -5.67
N GLN A 180 15.97 -19.88 -6.21
CA GLN A 180 16.90 -18.77 -5.93
C GLN A 180 16.58 -18.12 -4.59
N VAL A 181 15.30 -17.87 -4.31
CA VAL A 181 14.81 -17.20 -3.10
C VAL A 181 15.02 -18.08 -1.87
N GLN A 182 14.74 -19.38 -1.94
CA GLN A 182 14.85 -20.32 -0.82
C GLN A 182 16.24 -20.34 -0.19
N LYS A 183 17.30 -20.15 -0.95
CA LYS A 183 18.69 -20.07 -0.43
C LYS A 183 18.89 -18.94 0.58
N ILE A 184 18.04 -17.91 0.49
CA ILE A 184 18.08 -16.73 1.35
C ILE A 184 16.92 -16.79 2.36
N ALA A 185 15.74 -17.12 1.88
CA ALA A 185 14.50 -17.08 2.65
C ALA A 185 14.47 -18.10 3.80
N LEU A 186 15.00 -19.30 3.59
CA LEU A 186 15.01 -20.37 4.60
C LEU A 186 16.09 -20.21 5.67
N LYS A 187 16.88 -19.14 5.62
CA LYS A 187 17.89 -18.88 6.64
C LYS A 187 17.23 -18.53 7.97
N GLU A 188 17.43 -19.37 8.96
CA GLU A 188 16.95 -19.12 10.32
C GLU A 188 17.60 -17.87 10.90
N VAL A 189 16.78 -17.05 11.54
CA VAL A 189 17.19 -15.78 12.17
C VAL A 189 17.03 -15.84 13.68
N SER A 190 15.86 -16.29 14.16
CA SER A 190 15.51 -16.30 15.57
C SER A 190 14.35 -17.27 15.83
N PHE A 191 13.77 -17.18 17.02
CA PHE A 191 12.60 -17.95 17.43
C PHE A 191 11.64 -17.04 18.19
N THR A 192 10.33 -17.20 17.99
CA THR A 192 9.30 -16.53 18.79
C THR A 192 8.35 -17.53 19.44
N THR A 193 7.99 -17.29 20.69
CA THR A 193 7.00 -18.09 21.43
C THR A 193 5.58 -17.63 21.17
N ASP A 194 5.41 -16.37 20.79
CA ASP A 194 4.12 -15.72 20.63
C ASP A 194 3.92 -15.26 19.19
N LYS A 195 2.67 -15.22 18.77
CA LYS A 195 2.32 -14.63 17.47
C LYS A 195 2.66 -13.14 17.46
N MET A 196 3.43 -12.72 16.48
CA MET A 196 3.71 -11.32 16.21
C MET A 196 2.64 -10.79 15.27
N VAL A 197 1.82 -9.88 15.75
CA VAL A 197 0.67 -9.32 15.02
C VAL A 197 0.92 -7.88 14.64
N ARG A 198 0.49 -7.51 13.46
CA ARG A 198 0.42 -6.13 12.99
C ARG A 198 -0.88 -5.47 13.44
N ALA A 199 -0.87 -4.15 13.57
CA ALA A 199 -2.07 -3.34 13.77
C ALA A 199 -1.91 -2.00 13.05
N TYR A 200 -3.03 -1.42 12.61
CA TYR A 200 -3.03 -0.08 12.00
C TYR A 200 -3.53 0.99 12.97
N GLY A 201 -4.64 0.75 13.63
CA GLY A 201 -5.28 1.72 14.52
C GLY A 201 -4.76 1.70 15.98
N GLU A 202 -3.81 0.83 16.30
CA GLU A 202 -3.26 0.69 17.65
C GLU A 202 -1.81 0.19 17.62
N GLU A 203 -1.18 0.19 18.78
CA GLU A 203 0.13 -0.42 19.02
C GLU A 203 0.12 -1.93 18.71
N SER A 204 1.22 -2.43 18.14
CA SER A 204 1.41 -3.84 17.83
C SER A 204 2.80 -4.34 18.26
N ASN A 205 2.88 -5.60 18.69
CA ASN A 205 4.17 -6.21 19.04
C ASN A 205 5.10 -6.33 17.83
N MET A 206 4.55 -6.52 16.63
CA MET A 206 5.31 -6.48 15.38
C MET A 206 5.88 -5.08 15.13
N GLY A 207 5.06 -4.04 15.29
CA GLY A 207 5.50 -2.66 15.12
C GLY A 207 6.59 -2.29 16.13
N ASN A 208 6.42 -2.70 17.38
CA ASN A 208 7.42 -2.49 18.42
C ASN A 208 8.75 -3.19 18.07
N LEU A 209 8.72 -4.44 17.58
CA LEU A 209 9.92 -5.16 17.17
C LEU A 209 10.74 -4.36 16.13
N PHE A 210 10.07 -3.89 15.06
CA PHE A 210 10.76 -3.15 14.01
C PHE A 210 11.26 -1.77 14.49
N ALA A 211 10.49 -1.10 15.34
CA ALA A 211 10.89 0.18 15.90
C ALA A 211 12.03 0.03 16.93
N ASP A 212 11.99 -0.99 17.80
CA ASP A 212 13.07 -1.26 18.75
C ASP A 212 14.38 -1.61 18.04
N ALA A 213 14.32 -2.42 16.98
CA ALA A 213 15.49 -2.72 16.18
C ALA A 213 16.08 -1.47 15.51
N ALA A 214 15.23 -0.56 15.06
CA ALA A 214 15.66 0.71 14.48
C ALA A 214 16.26 1.65 15.53
N GLU A 215 15.74 1.68 16.76
CA GLU A 215 16.30 2.48 17.86
C GLU A 215 17.67 1.97 18.29
N GLU A 216 17.82 0.65 18.43
CA GLU A 216 19.08 0.04 18.90
C GLU A 216 20.21 0.04 17.86
N TYR A 217 19.95 0.51 16.64
CA TYR A 217 20.93 0.56 15.57
C TYR A 217 22.13 1.49 15.88
N ASP A 218 21.87 2.65 16.50
CA ASP A 218 22.93 3.62 16.85
C ASP A 218 22.59 4.33 18.18
N GLU A 219 23.58 4.47 19.06
CA GLU A 219 23.41 5.08 20.39
C GLU A 219 22.92 6.54 20.37
N LYS A 220 23.06 7.24 19.24
CA LYS A 220 22.56 8.63 19.11
C LYS A 220 21.05 8.72 18.90
N ILE A 221 20.39 7.60 18.55
CA ILE A 221 18.96 7.58 18.30
C ILE A 221 18.20 7.70 19.63
N ASP A 222 17.39 8.74 19.74
CA ASP A 222 16.56 8.94 20.93
C ASP A 222 15.33 8.00 20.92
N PHE A 223 14.75 7.75 19.75
CA PHE A 223 13.65 6.80 19.54
C PHE A 223 13.45 6.53 18.04
N ALA A 224 12.65 5.52 17.73
CA ALA A 224 12.31 5.18 16.36
C ALA A 224 10.80 5.09 16.12
N VAL A 225 10.40 5.30 14.87
CA VAL A 225 9.02 5.16 14.41
C VAL A 225 8.95 4.36 13.11
N ILE A 226 7.92 3.52 13.00
CA ILE A 226 7.61 2.73 11.79
C ILE A 226 6.15 2.98 11.43
N ASN A 227 5.87 3.26 10.17
CA ASN A 227 4.49 3.37 9.70
C ASN A 227 3.80 2.00 9.70
N SER A 228 2.61 1.93 10.27
CA SER A 228 1.84 0.68 10.36
C SER A 228 1.60 0.03 9.00
N GLY A 229 1.46 0.84 7.94
CA GLY A 229 1.24 0.39 6.58
C GLY A 229 2.40 -0.42 5.97
N ALA A 230 3.59 -0.35 6.53
CA ALA A 230 4.74 -1.12 6.08
C ALA A 230 4.69 -2.59 6.52
N LEU A 231 3.91 -2.91 7.56
CA LEU A 231 3.77 -4.27 8.08
C LEU A 231 2.65 -5.02 7.33
N ARG A 232 3.00 -6.08 6.60
CA ARG A 232 2.09 -6.73 5.64
C ARG A 232 1.63 -8.12 6.03
N GLN A 233 2.40 -8.83 6.86
CA GLN A 233 2.10 -10.19 7.28
C GLN A 233 2.42 -10.36 8.76
N ASP A 234 1.57 -11.12 9.48
CA ASP A 234 1.87 -11.56 10.83
C ASP A 234 2.92 -12.67 10.81
N LEU A 235 3.62 -12.86 11.93
CA LEU A 235 4.55 -13.96 12.12
C LEU A 235 3.99 -14.93 13.17
N ASP A 236 3.89 -16.20 12.81
CA ASP A 236 3.42 -17.24 13.70
C ASP A 236 4.51 -17.69 14.69
N PRO A 237 4.15 -18.26 15.85
CA PRO A 237 5.12 -18.84 16.77
C PRO A 237 5.98 -19.92 16.12
N GLY A 238 7.25 -19.94 16.48
CA GLY A 238 8.21 -20.91 15.95
C GLY A 238 9.51 -20.29 15.50
N VAL A 239 10.25 -20.99 14.65
CA VAL A 239 11.47 -20.48 14.02
C VAL A 239 11.11 -19.38 13.07
N LEU A 240 11.78 -18.24 13.21
CA LEU A 240 11.68 -17.12 12.30
C LEU A 240 12.81 -17.20 11.27
N THR A 241 12.44 -17.19 10.01
CA THR A 241 13.38 -17.17 8.89
C THR A 241 13.53 -15.76 8.31
N LYS A 242 14.54 -15.57 7.49
CA LYS A 242 14.70 -14.32 6.74
C LYS A 242 13.53 -14.07 5.79
N GLY A 243 12.94 -15.13 5.23
CA GLY A 243 11.75 -15.04 4.39
C GLY A 243 10.54 -14.50 5.15
N ASP A 244 10.35 -14.93 6.40
CA ASP A 244 9.27 -14.43 7.26
C ASP A 244 9.43 -12.92 7.52
N LEU A 245 10.64 -12.46 7.82
CA LEU A 245 10.90 -11.02 8.00
C LEU A 245 10.66 -10.21 6.74
N ILE A 246 11.07 -10.73 5.57
CA ILE A 246 10.82 -10.09 4.26
C ILE A 246 9.31 -10.06 3.97
N SER A 247 8.58 -11.12 4.28
CA SER A 247 7.12 -11.16 4.10
C SER A 247 6.40 -10.21 5.05
N ALA A 248 6.89 -10.08 6.29
CA ALA A 248 6.36 -9.13 7.25
C ALA A 248 6.58 -7.67 6.82
N PHE A 249 7.73 -7.37 6.21
CA PHE A 249 8.09 -6.04 5.72
C PHE A 249 8.65 -6.12 4.28
N PRO A 250 7.80 -6.25 3.24
CA PRO A 250 8.23 -6.57 1.88
C PRO A 250 8.74 -5.37 1.06
N PHE A 251 9.18 -4.32 1.72
CA PHE A 251 9.66 -3.12 1.06
C PHE A 251 11.20 -2.99 1.18
N PRO A 252 11.91 -2.61 0.10
CA PRO A 252 13.35 -2.40 0.14
C PRO A 252 13.70 -1.03 0.77
N ASN A 253 13.06 -0.72 1.90
CA ASN A 253 13.30 0.53 2.61
C ASN A 253 14.58 0.44 3.44
N THR A 254 15.37 1.52 3.41
CA THR A 254 16.54 1.67 4.25
C THR A 254 16.20 2.32 5.59
N LEU A 255 17.00 2.03 6.60
CA LEU A 255 16.97 2.73 7.88
C LEU A 255 17.60 4.10 7.73
N VAL A 256 16.89 5.14 8.16
CA VAL A 256 17.33 6.53 8.13
C VAL A 256 17.28 7.12 9.53
N MET A 257 18.29 7.89 9.86
CA MET A 257 18.36 8.69 11.10
C MET A 257 18.18 10.15 10.75
N THR A 258 17.23 10.80 11.38
CA THR A 258 16.92 12.23 11.17
C THR A 258 16.98 12.98 12.47
N LYS A 259 17.40 14.25 12.40
CA LYS A 259 17.36 15.15 13.53
C LYS A 259 16.26 16.19 13.34
N ILE A 260 15.26 16.14 14.19
CA ILE A 260 14.06 16.97 14.10
C ILE A 260 13.76 17.64 15.44
N THR A 261 12.99 18.73 15.41
CA THR A 261 12.56 19.44 16.61
C THR A 261 11.38 18.74 17.28
N GLY A 262 11.19 18.99 18.58
CA GLY A 262 9.99 18.51 19.28
C GLY A 262 8.69 19.08 18.73
N ALA A 263 8.72 20.23 18.06
CA ALA A 263 7.55 20.77 17.36
C ALA A 263 7.19 19.94 16.12
N GLN A 264 8.19 19.48 15.36
CA GLN A 264 8.00 18.55 14.23
C GLN A 264 7.50 17.20 14.72
N ILE A 265 8.01 16.67 15.85
CA ILE A 265 7.50 15.44 16.46
C ILE A 265 6.00 15.56 16.78
N GLU A 266 5.56 16.68 17.36
CA GLU A 266 4.13 16.90 17.59
C GLU A 266 3.32 16.89 16.27
N GLY A 267 3.85 17.50 15.20
CA GLY A 267 3.24 17.48 13.87
C GLY A 267 3.06 16.05 13.35
N LEU A 268 4.14 15.25 13.39
CA LEU A 268 4.12 13.84 12.97
C LEU A 268 3.04 13.03 13.69
N PHE A 269 2.97 13.16 15.03
CA PHE A 269 1.99 12.39 15.80
C PHE A 269 0.56 12.92 15.67
N ASN A 270 0.37 14.23 15.48
CA ASN A 270 -0.95 14.76 15.13
C ASN A 270 -1.44 14.27 13.78
N HIS A 271 -0.54 14.13 12.79
CA HIS A 271 -0.86 13.51 11.51
C HIS A 271 -1.24 12.03 11.70
N ALA A 272 -0.42 11.27 12.43
CA ALA A 272 -0.68 9.86 12.73
C ALA A 272 -2.01 9.65 13.50
N ALA A 273 -2.36 10.57 14.41
CA ALA A 273 -3.61 10.50 15.16
C ALA A 273 -4.86 10.68 14.30
N GLY A 274 -4.74 11.29 13.12
CA GLY A 274 -5.80 11.36 12.11
C GLY A 274 -6.12 10.01 11.48
N MET A 275 -5.29 8.99 11.74
CA MET A 275 -5.45 7.59 11.31
C MET A 275 -5.65 7.40 9.80
N THR A 276 -5.27 8.39 8.99
CA THR A 276 -5.42 8.31 7.52
C THR A 276 -4.57 7.17 6.94
N ASN A 277 -3.33 7.02 7.45
CA ASN A 277 -2.38 5.99 7.04
C ASN A 277 -2.02 5.01 8.17
N GLY A 278 -2.82 5.00 9.25
CA GLY A 278 -2.59 4.26 10.48
C GLY A 278 -1.66 4.98 11.45
N VAL A 279 -1.65 4.51 12.69
CA VAL A 279 -0.78 5.08 13.74
C VAL A 279 0.69 4.77 13.47
N LEU A 280 1.59 5.62 13.99
CA LEU A 280 3.01 5.30 14.04
C LEU A 280 3.29 4.25 15.13
N GLN A 281 3.91 3.16 14.76
CA GLN A 281 4.48 2.21 15.69
C GLN A 281 5.77 2.81 16.25
N VAL A 282 5.98 2.72 17.54
CA VAL A 282 7.10 3.38 18.23
C VAL A 282 7.96 2.40 18.99
N SER A 283 9.23 2.76 19.18
CA SER A 283 10.17 2.01 20.00
C SER A 283 9.90 2.20 21.50
N LYS A 284 10.43 1.30 22.30
CA LYS A 284 10.27 1.21 23.76
C LYS A 284 10.55 2.51 24.52
N SER A 285 11.45 3.34 24.03
CA SER A 285 11.82 4.63 24.65
C SER A 285 10.75 5.69 24.52
N PHE A 286 9.84 5.55 23.55
CA PHE A 286 8.83 6.55 23.24
C PHE A 286 7.41 6.06 23.59
N LYS A 287 6.59 6.98 24.07
CA LYS A 287 5.17 6.72 24.33
C LYS A 287 4.32 7.91 23.90
N TYR A 288 3.18 7.61 23.31
CA TYR A 288 2.15 8.59 23.01
C TYR A 288 0.75 8.06 23.31
N VAL A 289 -0.19 8.96 23.50
CA VAL A 289 -1.61 8.65 23.79
C VAL A 289 -2.49 9.46 22.85
N ILE A 290 -3.38 8.76 22.14
CA ILE A 290 -4.46 9.34 21.34
C ILE A 290 -5.76 9.19 22.14
N ASP A 291 -6.57 10.24 22.22
CA ASP A 291 -7.89 10.16 22.86
C ASP A 291 -8.98 9.65 21.86
N SER A 292 -10.20 9.51 22.38
CA SER A 292 -11.35 9.07 21.59
C SER A 292 -11.78 10.03 20.45
N ASN A 293 -11.25 11.24 20.44
CA ASN A 293 -11.49 12.22 19.38
C ASN A 293 -10.39 12.23 18.31
N GLY A 294 -9.38 11.35 18.43
CA GLY A 294 -8.23 11.33 17.54
C GLY A 294 -7.20 12.41 17.83
N GLU A 295 -7.16 12.98 19.04
CA GLU A 295 -6.22 14.01 19.43
C GLU A 295 -5.06 13.45 20.27
N ILE A 296 -3.85 13.94 20.05
CA ILE A 296 -2.69 13.62 20.88
C ILE A 296 -2.82 14.26 22.25
N LYS A 297 -2.74 13.45 23.30
CA LYS A 297 -2.76 13.92 24.69
C LYS A 297 -1.39 13.87 25.35
N GLU A 298 -0.57 12.92 25.00
CA GLU A 298 0.77 12.75 25.56
C GLU A 298 1.79 12.37 24.49
N LEU A 299 2.98 12.95 24.58
CA LEU A 299 4.19 12.52 23.89
C LEU A 299 5.32 12.49 24.93
N ARG A 300 5.88 11.31 25.17
CA ARG A 300 6.92 11.10 26.17
C ARG A 300 8.10 10.33 25.63
N LEU A 301 9.28 10.81 25.89
CA LEU A 301 10.54 10.11 25.67
C LEU A 301 11.14 9.74 27.05
N ASN A 302 11.38 8.45 27.29
CA ASN A 302 11.88 7.94 28.58
C ASN A 302 11.06 8.49 29.77
N GLY A 303 9.74 8.52 29.63
CA GLY A 303 8.80 9.02 30.64
C GLY A 303 8.72 10.55 30.78
N LYS A 304 9.55 11.32 30.08
CA LYS A 304 9.55 12.80 30.13
C LYS A 304 8.80 13.37 28.94
N PRO A 305 7.99 14.42 29.11
CA PRO A 305 7.33 15.10 28.00
C PRO A 305 8.33 15.60 26.97
N ILE A 306 7.95 15.54 25.68
CA ILE A 306 8.73 16.13 24.59
C ILE A 306 8.80 17.66 24.76
N ASN A 307 10.00 18.21 24.58
CA ASN A 307 10.21 19.66 24.59
C ASN A 307 10.23 20.18 23.14
N ARG A 308 9.23 20.98 22.77
CA ARG A 308 9.07 21.54 21.42
C ARG A 308 10.32 22.23 20.85
N LYS A 309 11.15 22.82 21.73
CA LYS A 309 12.35 23.62 21.35
C LYS A 309 13.63 22.78 21.27
N LYS A 310 13.63 21.56 21.76
CA LYS A 310 14.77 20.66 21.67
C LYS A 310 14.74 19.91 20.34
N THR A 311 15.90 19.43 19.95
CA THR A 311 16.06 18.50 18.82
C THR A 311 16.27 17.08 19.30
N TYR A 312 15.84 16.13 18.50
CA TYR A 312 15.90 14.71 18.80
C TYR A 312 16.34 13.95 17.55
N TRP A 313 17.13 12.91 17.74
CA TRP A 313 17.44 11.96 16.70
C TRP A 313 16.33 10.91 16.63
N VAL A 314 15.68 10.83 15.51
CA VAL A 314 14.57 9.90 15.26
C VAL A 314 14.93 9.00 14.09
N ALA A 315 14.87 7.68 14.32
CA ALA A 315 15.05 6.71 13.26
C ALA A 315 13.70 6.32 12.64
N SER A 316 13.71 6.09 11.33
CA SER A 316 12.58 5.57 10.58
C SER A 316 13.05 4.99 9.25
N THR A 317 12.11 4.68 8.35
CA THR A 317 12.42 4.25 7.00
C THR A 317 12.64 5.43 6.06
N ASN A 318 13.41 5.25 4.99
CA ASN A 318 13.56 6.26 3.95
C ASN A 318 12.22 6.65 3.31
N PHE A 319 11.25 5.75 3.24
CA PHE A 319 9.90 6.07 2.78
C PHE A 319 9.25 7.14 3.66
N VAL A 320 9.19 6.90 4.97
CA VAL A 320 8.56 7.83 5.93
C VAL A 320 9.31 9.16 5.98
N THR A 321 10.66 9.11 6.07
CA THR A 321 11.49 10.32 6.21
C THR A 321 11.52 11.21 4.97
N LEU A 322 11.04 10.70 3.83
CA LEU A 322 10.87 11.44 2.59
C LEU A 322 9.44 11.94 2.37
N GLY A 323 8.59 11.91 3.39
CA GLY A 323 7.22 12.39 3.34
C GLY A 323 6.19 11.35 2.91
N GLY A 324 6.60 10.06 2.79
CA GLY A 324 5.68 8.97 2.55
C GLY A 324 4.57 8.92 3.60
N ASP A 325 3.38 8.48 3.23
CA ASP A 325 2.17 8.50 4.06
C ASP A 325 1.82 9.90 4.62
N GLY A 326 2.37 10.99 4.04
CA GLY A 326 2.07 12.36 4.46
C GLY A 326 2.88 12.87 5.66
N TYR A 327 3.96 12.20 6.05
CA TYR A 327 4.83 12.61 7.17
C TYR A 327 5.82 13.70 6.74
N TRP A 328 5.30 14.87 6.33
CA TRP A 328 6.07 15.96 5.74
C TRP A 328 7.08 16.61 6.70
N GLU A 329 6.84 16.57 8.01
CA GLU A 329 7.75 17.13 9.01
C GLU A 329 9.17 16.55 8.94
N PHE A 330 9.32 15.30 8.48
CA PHE A 330 10.63 14.70 8.29
C PHE A 330 11.40 15.30 7.11
N THR A 331 10.73 15.82 6.09
CA THR A 331 11.39 16.42 4.92
C THR A 331 12.12 17.72 5.25
N GLU A 332 11.74 18.35 6.39
CA GLU A 332 12.37 19.56 6.93
C GLU A 332 13.35 19.23 8.07
N SER A 333 13.92 18.02 8.09
CA SER A 333 14.88 17.62 9.12
C SER A 333 16.15 18.46 9.09
N ILE A 334 16.73 18.70 10.27
CA ILE A 334 17.98 19.48 10.46
C ILE A 334 19.18 18.68 9.94
N GLU A 335 19.16 17.37 10.20
CA GLU A 335 20.16 16.43 9.75
C GLU A 335 19.44 15.17 9.21
N TYR A 336 19.99 14.57 8.17
CA TYR A 336 19.46 13.39 7.49
C TYR A 336 20.60 12.44 7.14
N GLU A 337 20.55 11.22 7.67
CA GLU A 337 21.57 10.20 7.43
C GLU A 337 20.87 8.89 6.99
N ASP A 338 20.96 8.56 5.70
CA ASP A 338 20.54 7.24 5.23
C ASP A 338 21.69 6.24 5.45
N THR A 339 21.42 5.20 6.22
CA THR A 339 22.43 4.16 6.52
C THR A 339 22.71 3.27 5.32
N ASN A 340 21.88 3.28 4.28
CA ASN A 340 21.87 2.32 3.18
C ASN A 340 21.68 0.85 3.63
N ILE A 341 21.25 0.62 4.86
CA ILE A 341 20.94 -0.71 5.39
C ILE A 341 19.43 -0.91 5.32
N PHE A 342 19.00 -1.99 4.70
CA PHE A 342 17.57 -2.33 4.68
C PHE A 342 17.07 -2.57 6.09
N ILE A 343 15.88 -2.04 6.40
CA ILE A 343 15.27 -2.18 7.73
C ILE A 343 15.15 -3.65 8.16
N VAL A 344 14.82 -4.55 7.24
CA VAL A 344 14.76 -6.01 7.48
C VAL A 344 16.13 -6.57 7.90
N ALA A 345 17.22 -6.07 7.33
CA ALA A 345 18.56 -6.50 7.73
C ALA A 345 18.92 -6.00 9.14
N GLY A 346 18.50 -4.79 9.50
CA GLY A 346 18.64 -4.28 10.87
C GLY A 346 17.86 -5.12 11.89
N VAL A 347 16.64 -5.51 11.56
CA VAL A 347 15.82 -6.41 12.41
C VAL A 347 16.45 -7.81 12.52
N GLU A 348 16.98 -8.35 11.41
CA GLU A 348 17.72 -9.63 11.42
C GLU A 348 18.91 -9.59 12.38
N GLU A 349 19.70 -8.52 12.37
CA GLU A 349 20.84 -8.33 13.27
C GLU A 349 20.42 -8.18 14.72
N TYR A 350 19.44 -7.33 14.99
CA TYR A 350 18.83 -7.14 16.32
C TYR A 350 18.36 -8.45 16.93
N LEU A 351 17.61 -9.26 16.18
CA LEU A 351 17.10 -10.55 16.66
C LEU A 351 18.22 -11.55 16.97
N LYS A 352 19.26 -11.58 16.13
CA LYS A 352 20.44 -12.44 16.38
C LYS A 352 21.20 -12.05 17.64
N ASP A 353 21.31 -10.76 17.90
CA ASP A 353 21.99 -10.28 19.11
C ASP A 353 21.18 -10.62 20.37
N LYS A 354 19.87 -10.42 20.36
CA LYS A 354 18.98 -10.83 21.46
C LYS A 354 18.95 -12.34 21.69
N SER A 355 19.14 -13.14 20.65
CA SER A 355 19.19 -14.61 20.75
C SER A 355 20.49 -15.13 21.37
N LYS A 356 21.54 -14.32 21.46
CA LYS A 356 22.80 -14.69 22.13
C LYS A 356 22.71 -14.55 23.66
N ASP A 357 21.75 -13.74 24.13
CA ASP A 357 21.57 -13.42 25.55
C ASP A 357 20.58 -14.38 26.25
N ASN A 358 19.97 -15.29 25.51
CA ASN A 358 19.05 -16.34 25.98
C ASN A 358 19.61 -17.73 25.68
#